data_2b1597f0d2ec9679ce9c0f86c032c724
#
_entry.id   2b1597f0d2ec9679ce9c0f86c032c724
#
_cell.length_a   1.000
_cell.length_b   1.000
_cell.length_c   1.000
_cell.angle_alpha   90.00
_cell.angle_beta   90.00
_cell.angle_gamma   90.00
#
_symmetry.space_group_name_H-M   'P 1'
#
loop_
_entity.id
_entity.type
_entity.pdbx_description
1 polymer ?
#
loop_
_entity_poly.entity_id
_entity_poly.type
_entity_poly.pdbx_seq_one_letter_code
_entity_poly.pdbx_strand_id
1 'polypeptide(L)'
;TIEAGESSALASFPCTFAMPRKILEDWLDFLVGKLIKDGAKNFVFITGHAGNVDTVNYIGKKYLNEHDIRLVQIDWWRFTNANGSDIFQYSGQMAHGHASECGTSVMLYLYPELVDMDELSRVEPIPAGDFPDFIGFGRFTDRTPNGTIGDATVATREKGEKIVTRCVDRIAAYMEQNFR
;
A
#
# COMPACT_ATOMS: atom_id res chain seq x y z
N THR A 1 6.93 -8.11 -10.29
CA THR A 1 6.75 -7.61 -8.91
C THR A 1 8.11 -7.29 -8.30
N ILE A 2 8.22 -6.21 -7.56
CA ILE A 2 9.38 -5.89 -6.74
C ILE A 2 9.02 -6.28 -5.32
N GLU A 3 9.69 -7.31 -4.79
CA GLU A 3 9.41 -7.93 -3.48
C GLU A 3 10.17 -7.27 -2.33
N ALA A 4 10.54 -6.00 -2.50
CA ALA A 4 11.24 -5.23 -1.48
C ALA A 4 10.77 -3.77 -1.52
N GLY A 5 10.95 -3.07 -0.41
CA GLY A 5 10.53 -1.67 -0.33
C GLY A 5 11.12 -0.94 0.86
N GLU A 6 10.90 0.36 0.86
CA GLU A 6 11.21 1.22 1.98
C GLU A 6 10.20 0.97 3.10
N SER A 7 10.69 0.56 4.28
CA SER A 7 9.89 0.28 5.46
C SER A 7 10.63 0.72 6.75
N SER A 8 11.39 1.81 6.66
CA SER A 8 12.19 2.34 7.77
C SER A 8 11.35 2.63 9.03
N ALA A 9 10.09 3.02 8.86
CA ALA A 9 9.17 3.22 9.98
C ALA A 9 8.94 1.94 10.81
N LEU A 10 9.11 0.76 10.20
CA LEU A 10 8.94 -0.55 10.83
C LEU A 10 10.26 -1.17 11.29
N ALA A 11 11.40 -0.53 11.06
CA ALA A 11 12.73 -1.07 11.32
C ALA A 11 13.00 -1.41 12.81
N SER A 12 12.15 -0.93 13.72
CA SER A 12 12.20 -1.28 15.14
C SER A 12 11.65 -2.69 15.46
N PHE A 13 10.92 -3.32 14.52
CA PHE A 13 10.50 -4.71 14.69
C PHE A 13 11.59 -5.67 14.24
N PRO A 14 11.79 -6.80 14.96
CA PRO A 14 12.75 -7.83 14.58
C PRO A 14 12.49 -8.33 13.14
N CYS A 15 13.58 -8.68 12.46
CA CYS A 15 13.54 -9.22 11.09
C CYS A 15 12.92 -8.28 10.02
N THR A 16 12.77 -7.00 10.29
CA THR A 16 12.39 -6.02 9.28
C THR A 16 13.61 -5.61 8.45
N PHE A 17 13.64 -6.02 7.19
CA PHE A 17 14.67 -5.67 6.22
C PHE A 17 14.22 -4.49 5.37
N ALA A 18 14.25 -3.28 5.94
CA ALA A 18 13.89 -2.07 5.24
C ALA A 18 14.92 -1.75 4.16
N MET A 19 14.49 -1.69 2.90
CA MET A 19 15.38 -1.24 1.82
C MET A 19 15.67 0.26 2.00
N PRO A 20 16.94 0.68 2.00
CA PRO A 20 17.26 2.09 1.99
C PRO A 20 16.60 2.81 0.79
N ARG A 21 15.94 3.94 1.05
CA ARG A 21 15.22 4.72 0.02
C ARG A 21 16.04 4.94 -1.25
N LYS A 22 17.33 5.26 -1.10
CA LYS A 22 18.22 5.47 -2.24
C LYS A 22 18.34 4.24 -3.15
N ILE A 23 18.36 3.04 -2.59
CA ILE A 23 18.46 1.81 -3.37
C ILE A 23 17.14 1.58 -4.13
N LEU A 24 15.99 1.80 -3.51
CA LEU A 24 14.69 1.69 -4.18
C LEU A 24 14.57 2.73 -5.30
N GLU A 25 15.01 3.96 -5.05
CA GLU A 25 15.02 5.04 -6.04
C GLU A 25 15.88 4.69 -7.24
N ASP A 26 17.13 4.27 -7.03
CA ASP A 26 18.05 3.88 -8.12
C ASP A 26 17.51 2.70 -8.93
N TRP A 27 16.89 1.73 -8.26
CA TRP A 27 16.29 0.58 -8.94
C TRP A 27 15.09 0.99 -9.80
N LEU A 28 14.15 1.77 -9.25
CA LEU A 28 13.00 2.25 -10.00
C LEU A 28 13.43 3.15 -11.16
N ASP A 29 14.41 4.02 -10.94
CA ASP A 29 14.99 4.86 -11.98
C ASP A 29 15.56 4.03 -13.13
N PHE A 30 16.35 3.02 -12.82
CA PHE A 30 16.87 2.09 -13.81
C PHE A 30 15.77 1.37 -14.59
N LEU A 31 14.77 0.80 -13.90
CA LEU A 31 13.68 0.04 -14.52
C LEU A 31 12.82 0.91 -15.43
N VAL A 32 12.37 2.07 -14.93
CA VAL A 32 11.51 2.98 -15.69
C VAL A 32 12.27 3.53 -16.90
N GLY A 33 13.50 3.99 -16.69
CA GLY A 33 14.34 4.50 -17.77
C GLY A 33 14.62 3.45 -18.85
N LYS A 34 14.84 2.19 -18.45
CA LYS A 34 15.04 1.09 -19.40
C LYS A 34 13.76 0.81 -20.19
N LEU A 35 12.61 0.73 -19.52
CA LEU A 35 11.35 0.47 -20.18
C LEU A 35 10.95 1.58 -21.16
N ILE A 36 11.20 2.85 -20.82
CA ILE A 36 10.98 3.98 -21.73
C ILE A 36 11.88 3.86 -22.98
N LYS A 37 13.14 3.52 -22.81
CA LYS A 37 14.05 3.29 -23.95
C LYS A 37 13.58 2.15 -24.85
N ASP A 38 12.91 1.16 -24.28
CA ASP A 38 12.32 0.04 -25.03
C ASP A 38 10.95 0.36 -25.65
N GLY A 39 10.46 1.59 -25.48
CA GLY A 39 9.23 2.09 -26.12
C GLY A 39 7.99 2.05 -25.23
N ALA A 40 8.10 1.73 -23.94
CA ALA A 40 6.96 1.79 -23.03
C ALA A 40 6.51 3.24 -22.82
N LYS A 41 5.20 3.49 -22.94
CA LYS A 41 4.60 4.81 -22.77
C LYS A 41 3.60 4.88 -21.62
N ASN A 42 3.10 3.75 -21.16
CA ASN A 42 2.05 3.68 -20.15
C ASN A 42 2.55 2.92 -18.93
N PHE A 43 2.44 3.53 -17.75
CA PHE A 43 2.92 2.95 -16.49
C PHE A 43 1.83 2.99 -15.43
N VAL A 44 1.59 1.85 -14.79
CA VAL A 44 0.76 1.72 -13.60
C VAL A 44 1.63 1.23 -12.46
N PHE A 45 1.79 2.07 -11.44
CA PHE A 45 2.43 1.68 -10.20
C PHE A 45 1.37 1.33 -9.17
N ILE A 46 1.40 0.10 -8.67
CA ILE A 46 0.57 -0.33 -7.54
C ILE A 46 1.48 -0.44 -6.33
N THR A 47 1.35 0.50 -5.40
CA THR A 47 2.20 0.52 -4.20
C THR A 47 1.56 -0.31 -3.11
N GLY A 48 2.30 -1.32 -2.65
CA GLY A 48 1.89 -2.21 -1.56
C GLY A 48 2.20 -1.65 -0.16
N HIS A 49 3.04 -0.62 -0.06
CA HIS A 49 3.48 -0.06 1.22
C HIS A 49 3.64 1.46 1.16
N ALA A 50 3.24 2.13 2.26
CA ALA A 50 3.25 3.60 2.33
C ALA A 50 4.64 4.23 2.18
N GLY A 51 5.69 3.56 2.65
CA GLY A 51 7.06 4.02 2.51
C GLY A 51 7.54 4.18 1.06
N ASN A 52 6.93 3.45 0.12
CA ASN A 52 7.29 3.51 -1.30
C ASN A 52 6.70 4.72 -2.03
N VAL A 53 5.66 5.36 -1.47
CA VAL A 53 4.85 6.40 -2.15
C VAL A 53 5.69 7.55 -2.65
N ASP A 54 6.55 8.10 -1.79
CA ASP A 54 7.36 9.27 -2.12
C ASP A 54 8.38 8.96 -3.21
N THR A 55 8.98 7.78 -3.17
CA THR A 55 9.94 7.35 -4.20
C THR A 55 9.26 7.18 -5.55
N VAL A 56 8.10 6.50 -5.59
CA VAL A 56 7.32 6.36 -6.85
C VAL A 56 6.88 7.73 -7.38
N ASN A 57 6.41 8.62 -6.50
CA ASN A 57 5.99 9.97 -6.87
C ASN A 57 7.16 10.80 -7.45
N TYR A 58 8.34 10.72 -6.83
CA TYR A 58 9.54 11.37 -7.33
C TYR A 58 9.93 10.87 -8.72
N ILE A 59 10.03 9.55 -8.90
CA ILE A 59 10.37 8.92 -10.18
C ILE A 59 9.33 9.28 -11.25
N GLY A 60 8.03 9.23 -10.93
CA GLY A 60 6.98 9.61 -11.85
C GLY A 60 7.11 11.04 -12.35
N LYS A 61 7.32 12.00 -11.45
CA LYS A 61 7.51 13.42 -11.80
C LYS A 61 8.77 13.67 -12.64
N LYS A 62 9.88 12.98 -12.32
CA LYS A 62 11.10 13.05 -13.09
C LYS A 62 10.85 12.69 -14.54
N TYR A 63 10.31 11.52 -14.80
CA TYR A 63 10.13 11.01 -16.16
C TYR A 63 9.02 11.71 -16.93
N LEU A 64 7.95 12.19 -16.29
CA LEU A 64 6.92 12.99 -16.95
C LEU A 64 7.44 14.33 -17.50
N ASN A 65 8.45 14.90 -16.89
CA ASN A 65 9.07 16.15 -17.38
C ASN A 65 10.03 15.92 -18.57
N GLU A 66 10.54 14.71 -18.73
CA GLU A 66 11.57 14.38 -19.71
C GLU A 66 11.02 13.59 -20.91
N HIS A 67 9.86 12.96 -20.77
CA HIS A 67 9.32 12.01 -21.75
C HIS A 67 7.80 12.16 -21.92
N ASP A 68 7.33 11.90 -23.14
CA ASP A 68 5.88 11.76 -23.43
C ASP A 68 5.39 10.38 -23.01
N ILE A 69 5.07 10.26 -21.73
CA ILE A 69 4.53 9.04 -21.10
C ILE A 69 3.29 9.33 -20.29
N ARG A 70 2.51 8.29 -20.01
CA ARG A 70 1.39 8.33 -19.06
C ARG A 70 1.76 7.47 -17.86
N LEU A 71 1.57 8.03 -16.66
CA LEU A 71 1.90 7.34 -15.43
C LEU A 71 0.79 7.54 -14.41
N VAL A 72 0.35 6.46 -13.78
CA VAL A 72 -0.57 6.49 -12.64
C VAL A 72 0.02 5.71 -11.48
N GLN A 73 -0.13 6.26 -10.29
CA GLN A 73 0.18 5.60 -9.02
C GLN A 73 -1.11 5.27 -8.29
N ILE A 74 -1.21 4.05 -7.80
CA ILE A 74 -2.34 3.51 -7.05
C ILE A 74 -1.79 3.01 -5.73
N ASP A 75 -2.12 3.72 -4.65
CA ASP A 75 -1.83 3.28 -3.29
C ASP A 75 -3.00 2.41 -2.83
N TRP A 76 -2.80 1.11 -2.77
CA TRP A 76 -3.88 0.14 -2.62
C TRP A 76 -4.76 0.39 -1.38
N TRP A 77 -4.19 0.79 -0.25
CA TRP A 77 -4.96 1.08 0.98
C TRP A 77 -5.81 2.35 0.87
N ARG A 78 -5.35 3.38 0.13
CA ARG A 78 -6.17 4.57 -0.17
C ARG A 78 -7.30 4.21 -1.11
N PHE A 79 -7.00 3.39 -2.10
CA PHE A 79 -8.01 2.88 -3.02
C PHE A 79 -9.09 2.10 -2.27
N THR A 80 -8.71 1.14 -1.43
CA THR A 80 -9.66 0.30 -0.69
C THR A 80 -10.47 1.11 0.32
N ASN A 81 -9.87 2.09 0.99
CA ASN A 81 -10.57 2.99 1.89
C ASN A 81 -11.64 3.84 1.15
N ALA A 82 -11.34 4.29 -0.06
CA ALA A 82 -12.28 5.07 -0.87
C ALA A 82 -13.40 4.22 -1.51
N ASN A 83 -13.17 2.92 -1.71
CA ASN A 83 -14.08 2.05 -2.49
C ASN A 83 -14.60 0.83 -1.71
N GLY A 84 -14.33 0.72 -0.42
CA GLY A 84 -14.65 -0.46 0.39
C GLY A 84 -15.67 -0.25 1.51
N SER A 85 -16.32 0.91 1.59
CA SER A 85 -17.21 1.26 2.72
C SER A 85 -18.42 0.34 2.90
N ASP A 86 -18.84 -0.37 1.86
CA ASP A 86 -19.92 -1.34 1.86
C ASP A 86 -19.43 -2.79 2.07
N ILE A 87 -18.12 -3.01 2.18
CA ILE A 87 -17.51 -4.34 2.33
C ILE A 87 -17.07 -4.57 3.77
N PHE A 88 -16.43 -3.55 4.37
CA PHE A 88 -15.81 -3.67 5.68
C PHE A 88 -16.77 -3.28 6.81
N GLN A 89 -16.56 -3.92 7.97
CA GLN A 89 -17.34 -3.64 9.18
C GLN A 89 -17.00 -2.26 9.76
N TYR A 90 -15.74 -1.86 9.62
CA TYR A 90 -15.24 -0.59 10.14
C TYR A 90 -14.89 0.38 9.00
N SER A 91 -14.48 1.58 9.38
CA SER A 91 -13.94 2.62 8.49
C SER A 91 -12.60 3.14 8.99
N GLY A 92 -11.93 3.97 8.20
CA GLY A 92 -10.66 4.60 8.58
C GLY A 92 -9.59 3.56 8.96
N GLN A 93 -8.81 3.86 9.99
CA GLN A 93 -7.70 2.99 10.39
C GLN A 93 -8.16 1.67 11.01
N MET A 94 -9.38 1.56 11.53
CA MET A 94 -9.91 0.29 12.03
C MET A 94 -10.03 -0.75 10.92
N ALA A 95 -10.43 -0.35 9.71
CA ALA A 95 -10.50 -1.25 8.54
C ALA A 95 -9.23 -1.19 7.69
N HIS A 96 -8.61 -0.02 7.51
CA HIS A 96 -7.54 0.24 6.53
C HIS A 96 -6.22 0.69 7.18
N GLY A 97 -6.00 0.38 8.44
CA GLY A 97 -4.76 0.63 9.15
C GLY A 97 -3.64 -0.33 8.71
N HIS A 98 -2.86 -0.81 9.64
CA HIS A 98 -1.77 -1.76 9.34
C HIS A 98 -2.16 -3.17 9.81
N ALA A 99 -2.08 -4.18 8.93
CA ALA A 99 -2.53 -5.56 9.20
C ALA A 99 -3.95 -5.61 9.82
N SER A 100 -4.84 -4.75 9.35
CA SER A 100 -6.22 -4.60 9.86
C SER A 100 -7.23 -5.40 9.02
N GLU A 101 -8.52 -5.16 9.21
CA GLU A 101 -9.61 -5.89 8.54
C GLU A 101 -9.38 -6.04 7.03
N CYS A 102 -9.09 -4.94 6.32
CA CYS A 102 -8.93 -4.96 4.87
C CYS A 102 -7.69 -5.76 4.45
N GLY A 103 -6.52 -5.44 4.99
CA GLY A 103 -5.26 -6.09 4.62
C GLY A 103 -5.31 -7.59 4.91
N THR A 104 -5.78 -7.97 6.08
CA THR A 104 -5.92 -9.38 6.46
C THR A 104 -6.94 -10.09 5.58
N SER A 105 -8.08 -9.45 5.24
CA SER A 105 -9.06 -10.04 4.31
C SER A 105 -8.47 -10.31 2.94
N VAL A 106 -7.67 -9.38 2.41
CA VAL A 106 -6.95 -9.57 1.13
C VAL A 106 -5.99 -10.74 1.20
N MET A 107 -5.23 -10.87 2.30
CA MET A 107 -4.33 -12.01 2.50
C MET A 107 -5.08 -13.33 2.62
N LEU A 108 -6.20 -13.37 3.35
CA LEU A 108 -7.07 -14.55 3.45
C LEU A 108 -7.64 -14.99 2.08
N TYR A 109 -7.83 -14.06 1.16
CA TYR A 109 -8.28 -14.39 -0.19
C TYR A 109 -7.16 -14.88 -1.08
N LEU A 110 -6.01 -14.17 -1.10
CA LEU A 110 -4.92 -14.42 -2.04
C LEU A 110 -3.94 -15.50 -1.56
N TYR A 111 -3.64 -15.53 -0.26
CA TYR A 111 -2.60 -16.37 0.34
C TYR A 111 -3.02 -16.82 1.75
N PRO A 112 -4.14 -17.57 1.89
CA PRO A 112 -4.67 -17.96 3.21
C PRO A 112 -3.68 -18.77 4.05
N GLU A 113 -2.79 -19.51 3.39
CA GLU A 113 -1.74 -20.31 4.05
C GLU A 113 -0.67 -19.47 4.75
N LEU A 114 -0.60 -18.18 4.47
CA LEU A 114 0.32 -17.24 5.10
C LEU A 114 -0.30 -16.47 6.27
N VAL A 115 -1.57 -16.71 6.59
CA VAL A 115 -2.29 -16.03 7.67
C VAL A 115 -2.44 -16.98 8.85
N ASP A 116 -1.79 -16.65 9.96
CA ASP A 116 -2.00 -17.33 11.23
C ASP A 116 -3.25 -16.74 11.91
N MET A 117 -4.33 -17.51 11.94
CA MET A 117 -5.62 -17.08 12.48
C MET A 117 -5.61 -16.90 13.99
N ASP A 118 -4.71 -17.58 14.71
CA ASP A 118 -4.58 -17.50 16.16
C ASP A 118 -3.84 -16.23 16.61
N GLU A 119 -3.07 -15.63 15.70
CA GLU A 119 -2.31 -14.40 15.94
C GLU A 119 -3.05 -13.11 15.52
N LEU A 120 -4.29 -13.23 15.01
CA LEU A 120 -5.08 -12.06 14.66
C LEU A 120 -5.39 -11.21 15.89
N SER A 121 -5.21 -9.91 15.77
CA SER A 121 -5.35 -9.00 16.90
C SER A 121 -6.12 -7.74 16.52
N ARG A 122 -6.60 -7.06 17.56
CA ARG A 122 -7.19 -5.73 17.49
C ARG A 122 -6.34 -4.74 18.28
N VAL A 123 -5.90 -3.68 17.65
CA VAL A 123 -5.19 -2.57 18.27
C VAL A 123 -5.83 -1.26 17.84
N GLU A 124 -6.34 -0.52 18.82
CA GLU A 124 -7.00 0.75 18.53
C GLU A 124 -5.99 1.77 17.97
N PRO A 125 -6.34 2.48 16.89
CA PRO A 125 -5.52 3.58 16.40
C PRO A 125 -5.36 4.67 17.46
N ILE A 126 -4.18 5.25 17.56
CA ILE A 126 -3.96 6.41 18.43
C ILE A 126 -4.80 7.57 17.87
N PRO A 127 -5.66 8.19 18.68
CA PRO A 127 -6.44 9.35 18.25
C PRO A 127 -5.53 10.49 17.76
N ALA A 128 -6.03 11.29 16.84
CA ALA A 128 -5.37 12.54 16.48
C ALA A 128 -5.29 13.41 17.74
N GLY A 129 -4.10 13.94 18.03
CA GLY A 129 -3.90 14.88 19.14
C GLY A 129 -4.51 16.26 18.84
N ASP A 130 -4.19 17.23 19.70
CA ASP A 130 -4.68 18.61 19.56
C ASP A 130 -4.16 19.34 18.31
N PHE A 131 -3.17 18.77 17.64
CA PHE A 131 -2.53 19.34 16.44
C PHE A 131 -2.60 18.36 15.26
N PRO A 132 -3.80 18.08 14.71
CA PRO A 132 -3.98 17.09 13.63
C PRO A 132 -3.38 17.54 12.29
N ASP A 133 -3.06 18.80 12.14
CA ASP A 133 -2.39 19.43 11.00
C ASP A 133 -0.86 19.33 11.06
N PHE A 134 -0.29 18.90 12.20
CA PHE A 134 1.15 18.72 12.35
C PHE A 134 1.56 17.29 12.02
N ILE A 135 2.71 17.14 11.36
CA ILE A 135 3.29 15.83 11.06
C ILE A 135 4.27 15.47 12.17
N GLY A 136 3.84 14.58 13.08
CA GLY A 136 4.70 14.02 14.10
C GLY A 136 5.50 12.82 13.57
N PHE A 137 6.76 12.73 13.96
CA PHE A 137 7.60 11.55 13.70
C PHE A 137 7.70 10.72 14.97
N GLY A 138 7.46 9.42 14.84
CA GLY A 138 7.52 8.47 15.95
C GLY A 138 7.86 7.07 15.44
N ARG A 139 8.23 6.18 16.34
CA ARG A 139 8.47 4.79 16.00
C ARG A 139 7.13 4.08 15.81
N PHE A 140 7.09 3.12 14.92
CA PHE A 140 5.87 2.32 14.73
C PHE A 140 5.54 1.50 15.99
N THR A 141 6.56 1.04 16.72
CA THR A 141 6.43 0.35 18.01
C THR A 141 5.79 1.20 19.12
N ASP A 142 5.79 2.53 19.01
CA ASP A 142 5.11 3.42 19.95
C ASP A 142 3.58 3.40 19.72
N ARG A 143 3.14 2.90 18.57
CA ARG A 143 1.73 2.85 18.15
C ARG A 143 1.09 1.49 18.30
N THR A 144 1.88 0.43 18.29
CA THR A 144 1.41 -0.96 18.32
C THR A 144 2.49 -1.90 18.86
N PRO A 145 2.12 -2.86 19.71
CA PRO A 145 3.08 -3.83 20.24
C PRO A 145 3.48 -4.93 19.24
N ASN A 146 2.63 -5.23 18.27
CA ASN A 146 2.78 -6.38 17.37
C ASN A 146 2.65 -6.05 15.87
N GLY A 147 2.57 -4.77 15.53
CA GLY A 147 2.45 -4.32 14.15
C GLY A 147 1.02 -4.09 13.67
N THR A 148 -0.01 -4.61 14.33
CA THR A 148 -1.40 -4.36 13.96
C THR A 148 -1.84 -2.94 14.37
N ILE A 149 -2.55 -2.25 13.49
CA ILE A 149 -3.32 -1.03 13.81
C ILE A 149 -4.68 -1.18 13.15
N GLY A 150 -5.74 -1.29 13.94
CA GLY A 150 -7.10 -1.61 13.52
C GLY A 150 -7.53 -2.99 14.01
N ASP A 151 -8.51 -3.60 13.35
CA ASP A 151 -9.09 -4.87 13.78
C ASP A 151 -8.94 -5.96 12.71
N ALA A 152 -7.98 -6.85 12.89
CA ALA A 152 -7.77 -8.00 12.01
C ALA A 152 -8.77 -9.15 12.30
N THR A 153 -9.36 -9.19 13.52
CA THR A 153 -10.19 -10.33 13.98
C THR A 153 -11.50 -10.48 13.24
N VAL A 154 -11.95 -9.41 12.57
CA VAL A 154 -13.19 -9.41 11.76
C VAL A 154 -12.93 -9.58 10.27
N ALA A 155 -11.69 -9.86 9.89
CA ALA A 155 -11.31 -10.12 8.51
C ALA A 155 -11.92 -11.43 7.99
N THR A 156 -12.32 -11.44 6.73
CA THR A 156 -12.81 -12.66 6.07
C THR A 156 -12.33 -12.77 4.64
N ARG A 157 -12.23 -14.00 4.13
CA ARG A 157 -11.88 -14.28 2.75
C ARG A 157 -12.84 -13.61 1.75
N GLU A 158 -14.13 -13.61 2.06
CA GLU A 158 -15.19 -13.03 1.22
C GLU A 158 -15.04 -11.52 1.07
N LYS A 159 -14.64 -10.81 2.14
CA LYS A 159 -14.33 -9.38 2.09
C LYS A 159 -13.12 -9.14 1.20
N GLY A 160 -12.09 -9.98 1.33
CA GLY A 160 -10.90 -9.94 0.49
C GLY A 160 -11.22 -10.13 -0.99
N GLU A 161 -12.02 -11.14 -1.34
CA GLU A 161 -12.46 -11.40 -2.71
C GLU A 161 -13.21 -10.21 -3.31
N LYS A 162 -14.17 -9.63 -2.57
CA LYS A 162 -14.94 -8.48 -3.04
C LYS A 162 -14.08 -7.27 -3.32
N ILE A 163 -13.16 -6.93 -2.42
CA ILE A 163 -12.32 -5.74 -2.60
C ILE A 163 -11.27 -5.93 -3.69
N VAL A 164 -10.66 -7.10 -3.79
CA VAL A 164 -9.67 -7.40 -4.85
C VAL A 164 -10.35 -7.36 -6.22
N THR A 165 -11.52 -7.99 -6.39
CA THR A 165 -12.29 -7.92 -7.64
C THR A 165 -12.59 -6.48 -8.02
N ARG A 166 -13.11 -5.68 -7.07
CA ARG A 166 -13.39 -4.26 -7.30
C ARG A 166 -12.15 -3.46 -7.70
N CYS A 167 -11.00 -3.74 -7.09
CA CYS A 167 -9.73 -3.12 -7.45
C CYS A 167 -9.32 -3.46 -8.88
N VAL A 168 -9.37 -4.73 -9.26
CA VAL A 168 -9.01 -5.20 -10.60
C VAL A 168 -9.90 -4.55 -11.66
N ASP A 169 -11.21 -4.59 -11.47
CA ASP A 169 -12.17 -4.02 -12.43
C ASP A 169 -11.95 -2.52 -12.63
N ARG A 170 -11.71 -1.79 -11.54
CA ARG A 170 -11.51 -0.35 -11.61
C ARG A 170 -10.18 0.04 -12.24
N ILE A 171 -9.12 -0.70 -11.97
CA ILE A 171 -7.81 -0.50 -12.62
C ILE A 171 -7.92 -0.80 -14.11
N ALA A 172 -8.55 -1.90 -14.49
CA ALA A 172 -8.79 -2.26 -15.89
C ALA A 172 -9.57 -1.16 -16.63
N ALA A 173 -10.67 -0.68 -16.05
CA ALA A 173 -11.46 0.41 -16.63
C ALA A 173 -10.64 1.70 -16.79
N TYR A 174 -9.80 2.06 -15.82
CA TYR A 174 -8.90 3.21 -15.95
C TYR A 174 -7.93 3.04 -17.12
N MET A 175 -7.31 1.87 -17.23
CA MET A 175 -6.35 1.59 -18.31
C MET A 175 -7.02 1.65 -19.68
N GLU A 176 -8.21 1.08 -19.84
CA GLU A 176 -8.98 1.12 -21.08
C GLU A 176 -9.35 2.55 -21.50
N GLN A 177 -9.65 3.42 -20.56
CA GLN A 177 -10.02 4.83 -20.83
C GLN A 177 -8.81 5.70 -21.14
N ASN A 178 -7.67 5.49 -20.48
CA ASN A 178 -6.58 6.45 -20.44
C ASN A 178 -5.31 5.99 -21.17
N PHE A 179 -5.17 4.70 -21.49
CA PHE A 179 -3.97 4.14 -22.11
C PHE A 179 -4.17 3.70 -23.57
N ARG A 180 -5.13 4.32 -24.23
CA ARG A 180 -5.36 4.12 -25.66
C ARG A 180 -4.35 4.90 -26.51
#